data_797252fe6e4b1ec0eca4dffec06b16e5
#
_entry.id   797252fe6e4b1ec0eca4dffec06b16e5
#
_cell.length_a   1.000
_cell.length_b   1.000
_cell.length_c   1.000
_cell.angle_alpha   90.00
_cell.angle_beta   90.00
_cell.angle_gamma   90.00
#
_symmetry.space_group_name_H-M   'P 1'
#
loop_
_entity.id
_entity.type
_entity.pdbx_description
1 polymer ?
#
loop_
_entity_poly.entity_id
_entity_poly.type
_entity_poly.pdbx_seq_one_letter_code
_entity_poly.pdbx_strand_id
1 'polypeptide(L)'
;MNGYASWVYYEEIFGRASRYRAFWWSPDSQRLGFYRFDNSAVPMFPIYSPFGQDGTLLQTRYPKAGEPNPSVRIGIIEARAGAQPVWADFDDSPEQYFGTPFWGADSRELYVSREPRRQSVLDLYAVSVADGSKWLEMRH
;
A
#
# COMPACT_ATOMS: atom_id res chain seq x y z
N MET A 1 1.22 -6.48 -7.51
CA MET A 1 -0.25 -6.65 -7.44
C MET A 1 -0.88 -5.28 -7.21
N ASN A 2 -1.88 -4.93 -8.02
CA ASN A 2 -2.60 -3.65 -7.89
C ASN A 2 -3.82 -3.84 -6.99
N GLY A 3 -3.99 -2.96 -6.01
CA GLY A 3 -5.16 -2.94 -5.12
C GLY A 3 -5.27 -4.14 -4.16
N TYR A 4 -4.22 -4.93 -4.03
CA TYR A 4 -4.16 -6.08 -3.15
C TYR A 4 -2.92 -5.98 -2.26
N ALA A 5 -3.13 -5.90 -0.94
CA ALA A 5 -2.08 -5.66 0.02
C ALA A 5 -1.15 -6.87 0.19
N SER A 6 0.13 -6.61 0.45
CA SER A 6 1.03 -7.62 0.99
C SER A 6 0.63 -7.97 2.44
N TRP A 7 1.11 -9.09 2.96
CA TRP A 7 0.76 -9.54 4.31
C TRP A 7 1.09 -8.50 5.38
N VAL A 8 2.30 -7.92 5.36
CA VAL A 8 2.71 -6.95 6.38
C VAL A 8 1.79 -5.72 6.40
N TYR A 9 1.37 -5.24 5.24
CA TYR A 9 0.43 -4.12 5.14
C TYR A 9 -0.97 -4.51 5.61
N TYR A 10 -1.44 -5.69 5.24
CA TYR A 10 -2.72 -6.22 5.70
C TYR A 10 -2.77 -6.32 7.22
N GLU A 11 -1.75 -6.91 7.82
CA GLU A 11 -1.76 -7.23 9.26
C GLU A 11 -1.41 -6.03 10.12
N GLU A 12 -0.35 -5.31 9.77
CA GLU A 12 0.26 -4.31 10.65
C GLU A 12 -0.21 -2.88 10.36
N ILE A 13 -0.53 -2.54 9.12
CA ILE A 13 -0.80 -1.17 8.71
C ILE A 13 -2.29 -0.92 8.48
N PHE A 14 -2.95 -1.78 7.69
CA PHE A 14 -4.37 -1.61 7.35
C PHE A 14 -5.33 -2.23 8.36
N GLY A 15 -4.83 -3.02 9.32
CA GLY A 15 -5.61 -3.50 10.46
C GLY A 15 -6.64 -4.57 10.14
N ARG A 16 -6.33 -5.55 9.32
CA ARG A 16 -7.10 -6.79 9.05
C ARG A 16 -8.56 -6.62 8.59
N ALA A 17 -9.25 -5.55 9.00
CA ALA A 17 -10.68 -5.38 8.72
C ALA A 17 -11.00 -5.30 7.23
N SER A 18 -10.10 -4.81 6.42
CA SER A 18 -10.27 -4.66 4.98
C SER A 18 -9.84 -5.87 4.16
N ARG A 19 -9.30 -6.94 4.76
CA ARG A 19 -8.83 -8.16 4.11
C ARG A 19 -8.00 -7.88 2.87
N TYR A 20 -6.81 -7.51 2.89
CA TYR A 20 -5.95 -7.27 1.72
C TYR A 20 -6.44 -6.19 0.75
N ARG A 21 -7.55 -5.50 1.00
CA ARG A 21 -7.98 -4.42 0.12
C ARG A 21 -7.00 -3.26 0.20
N ALA A 22 -6.44 -2.86 -0.95
CA ALA A 22 -5.52 -1.75 -1.08
C ALA A 22 -5.98 -0.78 -2.16
N PHE A 23 -7.28 -0.47 -2.17
CA PHE A 23 -7.88 0.54 -3.03
C PHE A 23 -9.00 1.28 -2.30
N TRP A 24 -9.18 2.55 -2.65
CA TRP A 24 -10.12 3.44 -1.97
C TRP A 24 -10.78 4.37 -2.99
N TRP A 25 -12.11 4.40 -2.96
CA TRP A 25 -12.90 5.25 -3.82
C TRP A 25 -12.77 6.72 -3.42
N SER A 26 -12.67 7.62 -4.43
CA SER A 26 -12.85 9.05 -4.19
C SER A 26 -14.30 9.37 -3.78
N PRO A 27 -14.54 10.46 -3.02
CA PRO A 27 -15.89 10.83 -2.58
C PRO A 27 -16.90 11.00 -3.71
N ASP A 28 -16.45 11.49 -4.89
CA ASP A 28 -17.28 11.65 -6.08
C ASP A 28 -17.48 10.36 -6.88
N SER A 29 -16.90 9.24 -6.44
CA SER A 29 -16.96 7.93 -7.12
C SER A 29 -16.38 7.90 -8.53
N GLN A 30 -15.56 8.88 -8.91
CA GLN A 30 -14.98 8.98 -10.25
C GLN A 30 -13.59 8.33 -10.35
N ARG A 31 -12.91 8.14 -9.22
CA ARG A 31 -11.54 7.62 -9.18
C ARG A 31 -11.34 6.61 -8.07
N LEU A 32 -10.33 5.76 -8.25
CA LEU A 32 -9.77 4.87 -7.23
C LEU A 32 -8.34 5.29 -6.94
N GLY A 33 -8.02 5.51 -5.67
CA GLY A 33 -6.65 5.46 -5.19
C GLY A 33 -6.30 4.01 -4.88
N PHE A 34 -5.12 3.55 -5.23
CA PHE A 34 -4.70 2.18 -4.96
C PHE A 34 -3.20 2.08 -4.72
N TYR A 35 -2.81 1.03 -4.02
CA TYR A 35 -1.41 0.67 -3.84
C TYR A 35 -1.06 -0.52 -4.71
N ARG A 36 0.10 -0.44 -5.36
CA ARG A 36 0.71 -1.56 -6.08
C ARG A 36 1.85 -2.10 -5.25
N PHE A 37 1.78 -3.39 -4.92
CA PHE A 37 2.82 -4.08 -4.16
C PHE A 37 3.67 -4.95 -5.05
N ASP A 38 4.99 -4.85 -4.87
CA ASP A 38 5.95 -5.81 -5.40
C ASP A 38 6.55 -6.59 -4.23
N ASN A 39 6.20 -7.86 -4.13
CA ASN A 39 6.66 -8.78 -3.10
C ASN A 39 7.86 -9.62 -3.54
N SER A 40 8.44 -9.39 -4.71
CA SER A 40 9.45 -10.27 -5.29
C SER A 40 10.69 -10.43 -4.42
N ALA A 41 11.06 -9.39 -3.68
CA ALA A 41 12.20 -9.40 -2.76
C ALA A 41 11.86 -9.95 -1.37
N VAL A 42 10.57 -10.16 -1.04
CA VAL A 42 10.15 -10.63 0.28
C VAL A 42 10.32 -12.13 0.36
N PRO A 43 11.03 -12.66 1.38
CA PRO A 43 11.24 -14.10 1.53
C PRO A 43 9.94 -14.87 1.79
N MET A 44 9.95 -16.15 1.40
CA MET A 44 8.87 -17.08 1.73
C MET A 44 8.98 -17.51 3.18
N PHE A 45 7.86 -17.47 3.90
CA PHE A 45 7.74 -17.92 5.27
C PHE A 45 6.83 -19.15 5.33
N PRO A 46 7.28 -20.28 5.91
CA PRO A 46 6.45 -21.48 6.04
C PRO A 46 5.53 -21.38 7.25
N ILE A 47 4.26 -21.70 7.04
CA ILE A 47 3.27 -21.84 8.11
C ILE A 47 2.77 -23.29 8.08
N TYR A 48 3.05 -24.05 9.12
CA TYR A 48 2.60 -25.43 9.25
C TYR A 48 1.34 -25.49 10.10
N SER A 49 0.32 -26.17 9.57
CA SER A 49 -0.89 -26.52 10.29
C SER A 49 -0.90 -28.02 10.55
N PRO A 50 -0.94 -28.47 11.81
CA PRO A 50 -0.96 -29.90 12.15
C PRO A 50 -2.35 -30.54 12.02
N PHE A 51 -3.36 -29.77 11.64
CA PHE A 51 -4.72 -30.29 11.51
C PHE A 51 -4.88 -31.15 10.24
N GLY A 52 -5.68 -32.20 10.36
CA GLY A 52 -5.85 -33.20 9.32
C GLY A 52 -4.85 -34.37 9.46
N GLN A 53 -4.98 -35.35 8.60
CA GLN A 53 -4.20 -36.59 8.70
C GLN A 53 -2.71 -36.38 8.39
N ASP A 54 -2.42 -35.53 7.40
CA ASP A 54 -1.04 -35.30 6.94
C ASP A 54 -0.52 -33.89 7.26
N GLY A 55 -1.35 -33.06 7.92
CA GLY A 55 -1.07 -31.64 8.09
C GLY A 55 -1.06 -30.86 6.77
N THR A 56 -0.81 -29.58 6.84
CA THR A 56 -0.66 -28.71 5.65
C THR A 56 0.48 -27.73 5.84
N LEU A 57 1.20 -27.45 4.75
CA LEU A 57 2.23 -26.43 4.69
C LEU A 57 1.76 -25.29 3.78
N LEU A 58 1.58 -24.11 4.37
CA LEU A 58 1.33 -22.88 3.62
C LEU A 58 2.63 -22.09 3.54
N GLN A 59 2.99 -21.66 2.34
CA GLN A 59 4.11 -20.74 2.15
C GLN A 59 3.56 -19.37 1.71
N THR A 60 4.00 -18.32 2.38
CA THR A 60 3.57 -16.96 2.10
C THR A 60 4.76 -16.00 2.15
N ARG A 61 4.66 -14.90 1.44
CA ARG A 61 5.66 -13.83 1.47
C ARG A 61 5.50 -13.03 2.76
N TYR A 62 6.42 -13.20 3.69
CA TYR A 62 6.41 -12.51 4.98
C TYR A 62 7.83 -12.14 5.40
N PRO A 63 8.16 -10.84 5.58
CA PRO A 63 9.50 -10.44 5.98
C PRO A 63 9.67 -10.59 7.49
N LYS A 64 10.70 -11.31 7.90
CA LYS A 64 11.17 -11.27 9.28
C LYS A 64 11.99 -10.00 9.53
N ALA A 65 12.28 -9.71 10.80
CA ALA A 65 13.12 -8.58 11.18
C ALA A 65 14.46 -8.60 10.40
N GLY A 66 14.81 -7.51 9.76
CA GLY A 66 16.02 -7.37 8.95
C GLY A 66 15.92 -7.88 7.51
N GLU A 67 14.85 -8.56 7.14
CA GLU A 67 14.62 -9.00 5.77
C GLU A 67 13.92 -7.90 4.93
N PRO A 68 14.02 -7.96 3.57
CA PRO A 68 13.41 -6.97 2.70
C PRO A 68 11.89 -6.92 2.85
N ASN A 69 11.34 -5.70 2.90
CA ASN A 69 9.92 -5.44 2.80
C ASN A 69 9.45 -5.38 1.33
N PRO A 70 8.13 -5.49 1.07
CA PRO A 70 7.61 -5.21 -0.25
C PRO A 70 7.85 -3.75 -0.65
N SER A 71 8.09 -3.49 -1.91
CA SER A 71 8.02 -2.13 -2.45
C SER A 71 6.59 -1.75 -2.77
N VAL A 72 6.28 -0.45 -2.68
CA VAL A 72 4.92 0.08 -2.86
C VAL A 72 4.96 1.27 -3.80
N ARG A 73 4.05 1.27 -4.79
CA ARG A 73 3.73 2.43 -5.60
C ARG A 73 2.27 2.82 -5.38
N ILE A 74 2.00 4.10 -5.42
CA ILE A 74 0.67 4.65 -5.21
C ILE A 74 0.15 5.14 -6.54
N GLY A 75 -1.02 4.66 -6.95
CA GLY A 75 -1.67 5.03 -8.19
C GLY A 75 -3.06 5.63 -7.97
N ILE A 76 -3.48 6.46 -8.91
CA ILE A 76 -4.83 7.01 -8.99
C ILE A 76 -5.33 6.73 -10.40
N ILE A 77 -6.50 6.13 -10.51
CA ILE A 77 -7.07 5.74 -11.80
C ILE A 77 -8.53 6.17 -11.90
N GLU A 78 -8.95 6.67 -13.06
CA GLU A 78 -10.37 6.93 -13.33
C GLU A 78 -11.15 5.63 -13.39
N ALA A 79 -12.39 5.64 -12.87
CA ALA A 79 -13.27 4.48 -12.83
C ALA A 79 -13.96 4.25 -14.18
N ARG A 80 -13.19 4.07 -15.23
CA ARG A 80 -13.67 3.75 -16.57
C ARG A 80 -12.77 2.74 -17.29
N ALA A 81 -13.34 1.98 -18.20
CA ALA A 81 -12.59 1.01 -18.98
C ALA A 81 -11.50 1.72 -19.82
N GLY A 82 -10.31 1.10 -19.87
CA GLY A 82 -9.17 1.61 -20.64
C GLY A 82 -8.43 2.79 -20.01
N ALA A 83 -8.83 3.26 -18.82
CA ALA A 83 -8.13 4.31 -18.11
C ALA A 83 -6.71 3.88 -17.74
N GLN A 84 -5.77 4.83 -17.81
CA GLN A 84 -4.40 4.65 -17.37
C GLN A 84 -4.19 5.28 -16.00
N PRO A 85 -3.43 4.65 -15.09
CA PRO A 85 -3.17 5.23 -13.79
C PRO A 85 -2.23 6.43 -13.88
N VAL A 86 -2.46 7.41 -13.01
CA VAL A 86 -1.51 8.45 -12.65
C VAL A 86 -0.75 7.94 -11.43
N TRP A 87 0.58 7.90 -11.49
CA TRP A 87 1.41 7.45 -10.39
C TRP A 87 1.87 8.63 -9.54
N ALA A 88 1.74 8.48 -8.22
CA ALA A 88 2.27 9.45 -7.28
C ALA A 88 3.79 9.51 -7.36
N ASP A 89 4.34 10.72 -7.26
CA ASP A 89 5.78 10.99 -7.40
C ASP A 89 6.54 10.63 -6.12
N PHE A 90 6.51 9.36 -5.74
CA PHE A 90 7.36 8.80 -4.68
C PHE A 90 8.44 7.91 -5.28
N ASP A 91 9.66 8.03 -4.75
CA ASP A 91 10.71 7.06 -5.02
C ASP A 91 10.35 5.74 -4.31
N ASP A 92 10.25 4.65 -5.05
CA ASP A 92 9.91 3.33 -4.52
C ASP A 92 11.12 2.48 -4.13
N SER A 93 12.33 2.99 -4.35
CA SER A 93 13.58 2.29 -4.02
C SER A 93 13.92 2.27 -2.52
N PRO A 94 13.65 3.31 -1.71
CA PRO A 94 13.92 3.23 -0.28
C PRO A 94 12.96 2.29 0.44
N GLU A 95 13.44 1.66 1.51
CA GLU A 95 12.56 0.93 2.41
C GLU A 95 11.73 1.91 3.24
N GLN A 96 10.43 1.87 3.05
CA GLN A 96 9.48 2.81 3.62
C GLN A 96 8.12 2.16 3.79
N TYR A 97 7.30 2.77 4.64
CA TYR A 97 5.90 2.39 4.83
C TYR A 97 5.00 3.54 4.43
N PHE A 98 3.87 3.19 3.82
CA PHE A 98 2.76 4.10 3.56
C PHE A 98 1.56 3.68 4.39
N GLY A 99 0.95 4.61 5.09
CA GLY A 99 -0.26 4.36 5.87
C GLY A 99 -1.50 4.19 4.99
N THR A 100 -2.64 3.95 5.62
CA THR A 100 -3.93 3.95 4.93
C THR A 100 -4.20 5.36 4.40
N PRO A 101 -4.40 5.53 3.08
CA PRO A 101 -4.65 6.84 2.51
C PRO A 101 -6.09 7.31 2.79
N PHE A 102 -6.31 8.60 2.63
CA PHE A 102 -7.65 9.17 2.66
C PHE A 102 -7.79 10.26 1.58
N TRP A 103 -8.99 10.42 1.10
CA TRP A 103 -9.31 11.40 0.07
C TRP A 103 -9.65 12.76 0.69
N GLY A 104 -9.26 13.84 0.00
CA GLY A 104 -9.81 15.16 0.25
C GLY A 104 -11.30 15.20 -0.10
N ALA A 105 -12.08 16.04 0.58
CA ALA A 105 -13.53 16.11 0.40
C ALA A 105 -13.96 16.50 -1.03
N ASP A 106 -13.10 17.25 -1.74
CA ASP A 106 -13.33 17.67 -3.13
C ASP A 106 -12.84 16.67 -4.18
N SER A 107 -12.31 15.51 -3.76
CA SER A 107 -11.79 14.45 -4.63
C SER A 107 -10.58 14.86 -5.50
N ARG A 108 -9.88 15.93 -5.14
CA ARG A 108 -8.74 16.46 -5.92
C ARG A 108 -7.39 15.97 -5.44
N GLU A 109 -7.29 15.59 -4.17
CA GLU A 109 -6.06 15.10 -3.55
C GLU A 109 -6.30 13.79 -2.84
N LEU A 110 -5.30 12.92 -2.93
CA LEU A 110 -5.17 11.73 -2.09
C LEU A 110 -4.10 12.01 -1.03
N TYR A 111 -4.46 11.92 0.23
CA TYR A 111 -3.53 12.13 1.34
C TYR A 111 -2.93 10.81 1.76
N VAL A 112 -1.61 10.78 1.89
CA VAL A 112 -0.83 9.58 2.19
C VAL A 112 0.21 9.91 3.24
N SER A 113 0.23 9.15 4.32
CA SER A 113 1.33 9.20 5.27
C SER A 113 2.46 8.29 4.83
N ARG A 114 3.69 8.75 5.04
CA ARG A 114 4.91 8.02 4.70
C ARG A 114 5.88 8.09 5.86
N GLU A 115 6.50 6.95 6.17
CA GLU A 115 7.61 6.88 7.12
C GLU A 115 8.72 5.98 6.56
N PRO A 116 10.00 6.27 6.87
CA PRO A 116 11.08 5.36 6.55
C PRO A 116 10.96 4.09 7.40
N ARG A 117 11.61 3.00 6.99
CA ARG A 117 11.58 1.73 7.75
C ARG A 117 11.97 1.89 9.22
N ARG A 118 12.83 2.85 9.55
CA ARG A 118 13.23 3.15 10.93
C ARG A 118 12.15 3.88 11.73
N GLN A 119 11.05 4.31 11.08
CA GLN A 119 9.93 5.00 11.72
C GLN A 119 10.36 6.22 12.55
N SER A 120 11.36 6.94 12.06
CA SER A 120 11.95 8.09 12.76
C SER A 120 11.24 9.41 12.48
N VAL A 121 10.40 9.45 11.46
CA VAL A 121 9.63 10.64 11.05
C VAL A 121 8.38 10.17 10.31
N LEU A 122 7.26 10.80 10.59
CA LEU A 122 6.00 10.59 9.88
C LEU A 122 5.68 11.82 9.07
N ASP A 123 5.67 11.68 7.76
CA ASP A 123 5.32 12.74 6.81
C ASP A 123 3.93 12.49 6.24
N LEU A 124 3.09 13.50 6.21
CA LEU A 124 1.80 13.49 5.50
C LEU A 124 1.95 14.28 4.21
N TYR A 125 1.66 13.62 3.10
CA TYR A 125 1.68 14.20 1.76
C TYR A 125 0.29 14.30 1.18
N ALA A 126 0.04 15.37 0.42
CA ALA A 126 -1.07 15.44 -0.52
C ALA A 126 -0.55 15.09 -1.93
N VAL A 127 -1.30 14.26 -2.64
CA VAL A 127 -1.01 13.82 -4.01
C VAL A 127 -2.11 14.32 -4.94
N SER A 128 -1.72 15.07 -5.98
CA SER A 128 -2.66 15.58 -6.97
C SER A 128 -3.19 14.45 -7.86
N VAL A 129 -4.50 14.42 -8.07
CA VAL A 129 -5.14 13.47 -9.01
C VAL A 129 -4.82 13.81 -10.47
N ALA A 130 -4.42 15.05 -10.74
CA ALA A 130 -4.19 15.52 -12.12
C ALA A 130 -2.91 14.94 -12.72
N ASP A 131 -1.83 14.89 -11.94
CA ASP A 131 -0.50 14.54 -12.44
C ASP A 131 0.33 13.67 -11.49
N GLY A 132 -0.16 13.36 -10.29
CA GLY A 132 0.56 12.60 -9.29
C GLY A 132 1.64 13.39 -8.53
N SER A 133 1.76 14.70 -8.75
CA SER A 133 2.67 15.54 -7.98
C SER A 133 2.28 15.53 -6.50
N LYS A 134 3.28 15.61 -5.63
CA LYS A 134 3.06 15.59 -4.18
C LYS A 134 3.65 16.83 -3.52
N TRP A 135 3.06 17.21 -2.40
CA TRP A 135 3.65 18.20 -1.49
C TRP A 135 3.47 17.78 -0.05
N LEU A 136 4.39 18.20 0.77
CA LEU A 136 4.38 17.90 2.20
C LEU A 136 3.38 18.81 2.92
N GLU A 137 2.40 18.21 3.58
CA GLU A 137 1.41 18.93 4.40
C GLU A 137 1.84 19.03 5.85
N MET A 138 2.41 17.94 6.40
CA MET A 138 2.76 17.88 7.80
C MET A 138 3.94 16.93 8.03
N ARG A 139 4.78 17.24 8.99
CA ARG A 139 5.85 16.38 9.50
C ARG A 139 5.74 16.24 11.00
N HIS A 140 5.81 15.01 11.49
CA HIS A 140 5.82 14.68 12.92
C HIS A 140 7.03 13.87 13.32
#